data_5c5598ca4b63cd90588022442a0d600d
#
_entry.id   5c5598ca4b63cd90588022442a0d600d
#
_cell.length_a   1.000
_cell.length_b   1.000
_cell.length_c   1.000
_cell.angle_alpha   90.00
_cell.angle_beta   90.00
_cell.angle_gamma   90.00
#
_symmetry.space_group_name_H-M   'P 1'
#
loop_
_entity.id
_entity.type
_entity.pdbx_description
1 polymer ?
#
loop_
_entity_poly.entity_id
_entity_poly.type
_entity_poly.pdbx_seq_one_letter_code
_entity_poly.pdbx_strand_id
1 'polypeptide(L)'
;MKRIFIIMSCLLVFSAAVAAQTRQNYVIGFYNLENLFDTYNDPVKNDEEFLPDGKNEWTQVKYEKKLHNMASVIAEMALANKAFHTILGVSEIENRLVLEDLIAQPELRGANFQIVHYDGPDRRGVDVGLLYRADQFQYLDSESIPFSFEGTQVPITLTKEEQDYFRTRDILMVHGLIAGEHFAFYVAHLPSRIGGKGADLRSLGGEIMRKHSEKMAQKYPGIKVVVMGDMNDDPQDDSMAKWLGAVRDIDDVSKGGFYNPFWQMLQDGYGSLGYRDVWCLYDQVIPSETLVHAPEGTLRLQQVSKKGYYGVIFKRPFMITQKGPYKNYPFRTFSNGKFMNGFSDHLPTYIIIGK
;
A
#
# COMPACT_ATOMS: atom_id res chain seq x y z
N MET A 1 -4.18 -87.60 2.12
CA MET A 1 -4.27 -86.46 1.28
C MET A 1 -4.53 -85.26 2.19
N LYS A 2 -3.46 -84.46 2.49
CA LYS A 2 -3.56 -83.24 3.35
C LYS A 2 -3.68 -82.04 2.43
N ARG A 3 -4.75 -81.29 2.53
CA ARG A 3 -4.92 -80.02 1.80
C ARG A 3 -4.32 -78.92 2.67
N ILE A 4 -3.30 -78.24 2.12
CA ILE A 4 -2.67 -77.07 2.70
C ILE A 4 -3.45 -75.87 2.21
N PHE A 5 -4.07 -75.10 3.11
CA PHE A 5 -4.65 -73.77 2.84
C PHE A 5 -3.54 -72.72 2.96
N ILE A 6 -3.22 -72.08 1.86
CA ILE A 6 -2.32 -70.89 1.84
C ILE A 6 -3.25 -69.67 2.05
N ILE A 7 -3.12 -69.02 3.19
CA ILE A 7 -3.74 -67.72 3.46
C ILE A 7 -2.81 -66.65 2.92
N MET A 8 -3.22 -66.01 1.84
CA MET A 8 -2.53 -64.85 1.26
C MET A 8 -2.99 -63.60 1.96
N SER A 9 -2.17 -63.07 2.88
CA SER A 9 -2.39 -61.79 3.61
C SER A 9 -2.00 -60.62 2.72
N CYS A 10 -2.98 -59.91 2.14
CA CYS A 10 -2.75 -58.64 1.44
C CYS A 10 -2.51 -57.53 2.48
N LEU A 11 -1.25 -57.18 2.66
CA LEU A 11 -0.89 -55.93 3.35
C LEU A 11 -1.17 -54.76 2.41
N LEU A 12 -2.27 -54.03 2.65
CA LEU A 12 -2.54 -52.74 2.08
C LEU A 12 -1.62 -51.70 2.76
N VAL A 13 -0.53 -51.34 2.11
CA VAL A 13 0.31 -50.19 2.52
C VAL A 13 -0.42 -48.94 2.09
N PHE A 14 -1.10 -48.25 3.02
CA PHE A 14 -1.56 -46.88 2.85
C PHE A 14 -0.33 -45.97 2.88
N SER A 15 0.21 -45.61 1.74
CA SER A 15 1.13 -44.50 1.63
C SER A 15 0.34 -43.20 1.77
N ALA A 16 0.30 -42.64 2.98
CA ALA A 16 -0.11 -41.27 3.18
C ALA A 16 0.92 -40.35 2.48
N ALA A 17 0.60 -39.91 1.28
CA ALA A 17 1.31 -38.81 0.66
C ALA A 17 1.08 -37.57 1.53
N VAL A 18 2.04 -37.24 2.39
CA VAL A 18 2.11 -35.93 3.03
C VAL A 18 2.39 -34.97 1.88
N ALA A 19 1.34 -34.39 1.31
CA ALA A 19 1.47 -33.25 0.42
C ALA A 19 2.20 -32.17 1.21
N ALA A 20 3.46 -31.91 0.85
CA ALA A 20 4.17 -30.74 1.35
C ALA A 20 3.29 -29.53 1.02
N GLN A 21 2.63 -28.99 2.02
CA GLN A 21 1.78 -27.82 1.88
C GLN A 21 2.71 -26.69 1.44
N THR A 22 2.71 -26.38 0.14
CA THR A 22 3.51 -25.28 -0.41
C THR A 22 3.08 -24.03 0.36
N ARG A 23 4.01 -23.46 1.11
CA ARG A 23 3.81 -22.25 1.92
C ARG A 23 3.30 -21.16 0.99
N GLN A 24 2.01 -20.87 1.06
CA GLN A 24 1.42 -19.81 0.23
C GLN A 24 1.72 -18.47 0.90
N ASN A 25 2.47 -17.63 0.20
CA ASN A 25 2.75 -16.26 0.60
C ASN A 25 1.80 -15.31 -0.12
N TYR A 26 1.39 -14.27 0.58
CA TYR A 26 0.58 -13.18 0.06
C TYR A 26 1.38 -11.89 0.18
N VAL A 27 1.46 -11.14 -0.90
CA VAL A 27 2.20 -9.88 -0.97
C VAL A 27 1.22 -8.72 -0.80
N ILE A 28 1.47 -7.85 0.16
CA ILE A 28 0.67 -6.67 0.46
C ILE A 28 1.55 -5.46 0.30
N GLY A 29 1.24 -4.58 -0.65
CA GLY A 29 2.09 -3.47 -1.02
C GLY A 29 1.37 -2.15 -1.20
N PHE A 30 2.18 -1.10 -1.34
CA PHE A 30 1.74 0.24 -1.64
C PHE A 30 2.65 0.89 -2.67
N TYR A 31 2.07 1.71 -3.57
CA TYR A 31 2.80 2.48 -4.56
C TYR A 31 2.11 3.82 -4.84
N ASN A 32 2.80 4.92 -4.57
CA ASN A 32 2.40 6.25 -5.05
C ASN A 32 2.71 6.34 -6.55
N LEU A 33 1.71 6.60 -7.38
CA LEU A 33 1.83 6.58 -8.84
C LEU A 33 2.24 7.93 -9.45
N GLU A 34 2.57 8.92 -8.63
CA GLU A 34 2.98 10.28 -9.03
C GLU A 34 2.04 10.88 -10.08
N ASN A 35 0.88 11.38 -9.64
CA ASN A 35 -0.10 12.08 -10.46
C ASN A 35 -0.49 11.29 -11.73
N LEU A 36 -1.08 10.12 -11.56
CA LEU A 36 -1.65 9.35 -12.65
C LEU A 36 -3.03 9.94 -13.01
N PHE A 37 -3.03 10.90 -13.92
CA PHE A 37 -4.21 11.54 -14.50
C PHE A 37 -4.50 10.99 -15.89
N ASP A 38 -5.77 11.00 -16.30
CA ASP A 38 -6.13 10.83 -17.71
C ASP A 38 -5.92 12.14 -18.51
N THR A 39 -6.54 12.29 -19.65
CA THR A 39 -6.39 13.46 -20.53
C THR A 39 -7.68 14.24 -20.70
N TYR A 40 -8.70 13.92 -19.89
CA TYR A 40 -10.02 14.54 -19.93
C TYR A 40 -10.18 15.49 -18.74
N ASN A 41 -10.78 16.65 -18.98
CA ASN A 41 -11.02 17.64 -17.93
C ASN A 41 -12.16 17.21 -17.00
N ASP A 42 -11.90 17.17 -15.69
CA ASP A 42 -12.95 17.10 -14.68
C ASP A 42 -13.40 18.54 -14.34
N PRO A 43 -14.65 18.93 -14.65
CA PRO A 43 -15.11 20.31 -14.50
C PRO A 43 -15.21 20.78 -13.04
N VAL A 44 -15.04 19.88 -12.05
CA VAL A 44 -15.14 20.20 -10.61
C VAL A 44 -13.81 20.06 -9.87
N LYS A 45 -12.74 19.68 -10.56
CA LYS A 45 -11.38 19.52 -10.02
C LYS A 45 -10.42 20.52 -10.66
N ASN A 46 -9.28 20.73 -10.02
CA ASN A 46 -8.20 21.58 -10.54
C ASN A 46 -7.14 20.69 -11.20
N ASP A 47 -7.48 20.08 -12.33
CA ASP A 47 -6.67 19.12 -13.07
C ASP A 47 -6.06 19.71 -14.35
N GLU A 48 -6.28 21.01 -14.63
CA GLU A 48 -5.93 21.67 -15.89
C GLU A 48 -4.46 21.53 -16.28
N GLU A 49 -3.56 21.32 -15.31
CA GLU A 49 -2.14 21.11 -15.62
C GLU A 49 -1.86 19.74 -16.26
N PHE A 50 -2.81 18.78 -16.14
CA PHE A 50 -2.75 17.44 -16.72
C PHE A 50 -3.64 17.28 -17.96
N LEU A 51 -3.97 18.38 -18.65
CA LEU A 51 -4.66 18.35 -19.93
C LEU A 51 -3.65 18.48 -21.11
N PRO A 52 -4.05 18.05 -22.32
CA PRO A 52 -3.20 18.15 -23.52
C PRO A 52 -2.74 19.57 -23.86
N ASP A 53 -3.54 20.58 -23.53
CA ASP A 53 -3.26 22.00 -23.69
C ASP A 53 -2.86 22.69 -22.37
N GLY A 54 -2.75 21.91 -21.30
CA GLY A 54 -2.32 22.38 -19.98
C GLY A 54 -0.81 22.56 -19.87
N LYS A 55 -0.37 23.00 -18.68
CA LYS A 55 1.04 23.31 -18.37
C LYS A 55 2.01 22.15 -18.64
N ASN A 56 1.58 20.92 -18.38
CA ASN A 56 2.39 19.71 -18.58
C ASN A 56 2.25 19.15 -20.00
N GLU A 57 1.39 19.77 -20.86
CA GLU A 57 1.08 19.23 -22.19
C GLU A 57 0.80 17.72 -22.10
N TRP A 58 -0.13 17.33 -21.21
CA TRP A 58 -0.40 15.93 -20.85
C TRP A 58 -1.19 15.23 -21.95
N THR A 59 -0.51 14.89 -23.04
CA THR A 59 -1.10 14.24 -24.21
C THR A 59 -1.36 12.75 -23.95
N GLN A 60 -2.25 12.16 -24.76
CA GLN A 60 -2.54 10.71 -24.73
C GLN A 60 -1.25 9.86 -24.83
N VAL A 61 -0.26 10.28 -25.63
CA VAL A 61 1.02 9.58 -25.74
C VAL A 61 1.81 9.59 -24.41
N LYS A 62 1.78 10.70 -23.66
CA LYS A 62 2.43 10.80 -22.35
C LYS A 62 1.70 9.93 -21.32
N TYR A 63 0.37 9.94 -21.33
CA TYR A 63 -0.47 9.12 -20.48
C TYR A 63 -0.22 7.61 -20.69
N GLU A 64 -0.25 7.15 -21.93
CA GLU A 64 0.02 5.74 -22.28
C GLU A 64 1.42 5.29 -21.85
N LYS A 65 2.45 6.17 -22.00
CA LYS A 65 3.79 5.88 -21.50
C LYS A 65 3.84 5.78 -19.97
N LYS A 66 3.10 6.64 -19.28
CA LYS A 66 3.00 6.60 -17.80
C LYS A 66 2.34 5.30 -17.35
N LEU A 67 1.24 4.91 -17.95
CA LEU A 67 0.56 3.64 -17.68
C LEU A 67 1.50 2.44 -17.85
N HIS A 68 2.20 2.37 -18.99
CA HIS A 68 3.18 1.32 -19.27
C HIS A 68 4.29 1.29 -18.22
N ASN A 69 4.85 2.46 -17.86
CA ASN A 69 5.91 2.56 -16.87
C ASN A 69 5.45 2.06 -15.49
N MET A 70 4.24 2.45 -15.04
CA MET A 70 3.68 1.99 -13.77
C MET A 70 3.43 0.48 -13.79
N ALA A 71 2.81 -0.02 -14.86
CA ALA A 71 2.57 -1.44 -15.05
C ALA A 71 3.86 -2.27 -15.04
N SER A 72 4.93 -1.76 -15.69
CA SER A 72 6.25 -2.40 -15.71
C SER A 72 6.85 -2.54 -14.30
N VAL A 73 6.73 -1.52 -13.45
CA VAL A 73 7.22 -1.60 -12.05
C VAL A 73 6.43 -2.66 -11.27
N ILE A 74 5.09 -2.67 -11.40
CA ILE A 74 4.23 -3.65 -10.71
C ILE A 74 4.54 -5.07 -11.18
N ALA A 75 4.76 -5.27 -12.47
CA ALA A 75 5.16 -6.58 -13.01
C ALA A 75 6.56 -7.02 -12.53
N GLU A 76 7.53 -6.10 -12.46
CA GLU A 76 8.86 -6.39 -11.91
C GLU A 76 8.82 -6.76 -10.42
N MET A 77 7.94 -6.13 -9.62
CA MET A 77 7.69 -6.57 -8.24
C MET A 77 7.12 -8.00 -8.20
N ALA A 78 6.20 -8.31 -9.12
CA ALA A 78 5.64 -9.66 -9.22
C ALA A 78 6.70 -10.71 -9.59
N LEU A 79 7.61 -10.40 -10.51
CA LEU A 79 8.73 -11.27 -10.85
C LEU A 79 9.64 -11.52 -9.64
N ALA A 80 9.96 -10.48 -8.86
CA ALA A 80 10.78 -10.61 -7.67
C ALA A 80 10.15 -11.49 -6.60
N ASN A 81 8.83 -11.43 -6.44
CA ASN A 81 8.06 -12.21 -5.47
C ASN A 81 7.54 -13.54 -6.03
N LYS A 82 7.72 -13.81 -7.32
CA LYS A 82 7.14 -14.95 -8.06
C LYS A 82 5.60 -14.98 -7.97
N ALA A 83 4.99 -13.86 -7.69
CA ALA A 83 3.55 -13.67 -7.59
C ALA A 83 3.21 -12.17 -7.68
N PHE A 84 2.08 -11.85 -8.31
CA PHE A 84 1.49 -10.52 -8.19
C PHE A 84 1.03 -10.27 -6.76
N HIS A 85 0.94 -8.98 -6.39
CA HIS A 85 0.40 -8.56 -5.10
C HIS A 85 -1.01 -9.11 -4.90
N THR A 86 -1.28 -9.64 -3.72
CA THR A 86 -2.65 -10.00 -3.31
C THR A 86 -3.46 -8.74 -3.11
N ILE A 87 -2.82 -7.73 -2.49
CA ILE A 87 -3.34 -6.40 -2.24
C ILE A 87 -2.27 -5.38 -2.63
N LEU A 88 -2.62 -4.37 -3.41
CA LEU A 88 -1.78 -3.24 -3.75
C LEU A 88 -2.57 -1.94 -3.56
N GLY A 89 -2.27 -1.20 -2.50
CA GLY A 89 -2.74 0.17 -2.32
C GLY A 89 -2.01 1.11 -3.27
N VAL A 90 -2.70 2.09 -3.80
CA VAL A 90 -2.12 3.11 -4.68
C VAL A 90 -2.62 4.49 -4.27
N SER A 91 -1.83 5.52 -4.58
CA SER A 91 -2.20 6.92 -4.38
C SER A 91 -1.79 7.77 -5.58
N GLU A 92 -2.24 9.02 -5.57
CA GLU A 92 -2.06 9.97 -6.65
C GLU A 92 -2.62 9.45 -7.98
N ILE A 93 -3.78 8.85 -7.88
CA ILE A 93 -4.63 8.51 -9.04
C ILE A 93 -5.78 9.50 -9.12
N GLU A 94 -6.19 9.84 -10.31
CA GLU A 94 -7.27 10.81 -10.52
C GLU A 94 -8.65 10.19 -10.27
N ASN A 95 -8.91 9.06 -10.90
CA ASN A 95 -10.23 8.46 -10.92
C ASN A 95 -10.16 6.94 -11.16
N ARG A 96 -11.32 6.29 -11.23
CA ARG A 96 -11.41 4.86 -11.49
C ARG A 96 -10.90 4.48 -12.88
N LEU A 97 -11.11 5.34 -13.90
CA LEU A 97 -10.71 5.07 -15.29
C LEU A 97 -9.21 4.84 -15.41
N VAL A 98 -8.38 5.68 -14.77
CA VAL A 98 -6.92 5.51 -14.82
C VAL A 98 -6.46 4.19 -14.21
N LEU A 99 -7.20 3.65 -13.21
CA LEU A 99 -6.92 2.33 -12.64
C LEU A 99 -7.37 1.20 -13.59
N GLU A 100 -8.49 1.35 -14.28
CA GLU A 100 -8.95 0.41 -15.30
C GLU A 100 -7.96 0.34 -16.47
N ASP A 101 -7.47 1.49 -16.93
CA ASP A 101 -6.45 1.56 -17.98
C ASP A 101 -5.10 0.99 -17.52
N LEU A 102 -4.73 1.18 -16.25
CA LEU A 102 -3.52 0.61 -15.67
C LEU A 102 -3.57 -0.93 -15.64
N ILE A 103 -4.64 -1.51 -15.07
CA ILE A 103 -4.75 -2.98 -14.98
C ILE A 103 -4.96 -3.65 -16.34
N ALA A 104 -5.41 -2.90 -17.36
CA ALA A 104 -5.53 -3.39 -18.73
C ALA A 104 -4.19 -3.49 -19.47
N GLN A 105 -3.11 -2.91 -18.93
CA GLN A 105 -1.78 -2.99 -19.54
C GLN A 105 -1.32 -4.44 -19.73
N PRO A 106 -0.62 -4.75 -20.84
CA PRO A 106 -0.19 -6.12 -21.15
C PRO A 106 0.60 -6.79 -20.01
N GLU A 107 1.41 -6.03 -19.30
CA GLU A 107 2.25 -6.48 -18.19
C GLU A 107 1.44 -6.99 -16.99
N LEU A 108 0.20 -6.51 -16.82
CA LEU A 108 -0.65 -6.81 -15.66
C LEU A 108 -1.79 -7.78 -15.97
N ARG A 109 -1.99 -8.19 -17.23
CA ARG A 109 -3.10 -9.11 -17.61
C ARG A 109 -3.12 -10.41 -16.79
N GLY A 110 -1.95 -10.92 -16.41
CA GLY A 110 -1.84 -12.14 -15.59
C GLY A 110 -2.17 -11.95 -14.11
N ALA A 111 -2.29 -10.70 -13.65
CA ALA A 111 -2.63 -10.38 -12.26
C ALA A 111 -4.13 -10.57 -11.98
N ASN A 112 -4.98 -10.32 -12.96
CA ASN A 112 -6.44 -10.33 -12.83
C ASN A 112 -6.93 -9.45 -11.65
N PHE A 113 -6.40 -8.23 -11.59
CA PHE A 113 -6.73 -7.28 -10.53
C PHE A 113 -8.18 -6.80 -10.62
N GLN A 114 -8.79 -6.63 -9.46
CA GLN A 114 -10.05 -5.90 -9.24
C GLN A 114 -9.73 -4.59 -8.53
N ILE A 115 -10.64 -3.61 -8.64
CA ILE A 115 -10.43 -2.24 -8.16
C ILE A 115 -11.46 -1.89 -7.09
N VAL A 116 -10.99 -1.30 -5.97
CA VAL A 116 -11.80 -0.53 -5.03
C VAL A 116 -11.33 0.92 -5.06
N HIS A 117 -12.24 1.83 -5.37
CA HIS A 117 -11.97 3.27 -5.46
C HIS A 117 -13.24 4.07 -5.17
N TYR A 118 -13.07 5.23 -4.55
CA TYR A 118 -14.09 6.25 -4.34
C TYR A 118 -13.50 7.60 -4.72
N ASP A 119 -14.28 8.41 -5.44
CA ASP A 119 -13.92 9.80 -5.69
C ASP A 119 -13.94 10.59 -4.39
N GLY A 120 -12.84 11.26 -4.10
CA GLY A 120 -12.63 12.02 -2.87
C GLY A 120 -12.82 13.53 -3.04
N PRO A 121 -12.80 14.27 -1.92
CA PRO A 121 -13.00 15.72 -1.92
C PRO A 121 -11.72 16.54 -2.21
N ASP A 122 -10.58 15.92 -2.52
CA ASP A 122 -9.35 16.66 -2.88
C ASP A 122 -9.61 17.55 -4.09
N ARG A 123 -9.16 18.82 -3.99
CA ARG A 123 -9.45 19.82 -5.04
C ARG A 123 -8.67 19.59 -6.32
N ARG A 124 -7.51 18.93 -6.25
CA ARG A 124 -6.71 18.59 -7.42
C ARG A 124 -7.22 17.35 -8.15
N GLY A 125 -8.18 16.63 -7.52
CA GLY A 125 -8.69 15.38 -8.05
C GLY A 125 -7.76 14.18 -7.85
N VAL A 126 -6.85 14.21 -6.88
CA VAL A 126 -6.04 13.04 -6.56
C VAL A 126 -6.68 12.21 -5.45
N ASP A 127 -6.74 10.91 -5.66
CA ASP A 127 -7.36 9.96 -4.75
C ASP A 127 -6.40 8.82 -4.36
N VAL A 128 -6.94 7.91 -3.55
CA VAL A 128 -6.33 6.62 -3.24
C VAL A 128 -7.21 5.49 -3.78
N GLY A 129 -6.58 4.37 -4.09
CA GLY A 129 -7.27 3.17 -4.57
C GLY A 129 -6.64 1.90 -4.03
N LEU A 130 -7.32 0.78 -4.23
CA LEU A 130 -6.80 -0.53 -3.88
C LEU A 130 -7.08 -1.51 -5.02
N LEU A 131 -6.01 -2.17 -5.47
CA LEU A 131 -6.06 -3.27 -6.42
C LEU A 131 -5.95 -4.58 -5.63
N TYR A 132 -6.79 -5.57 -5.95
CA TYR A 132 -6.74 -6.87 -5.31
C TYR A 132 -6.95 -8.03 -6.27
N ARG A 133 -6.41 -9.18 -5.93
CA ARG A 133 -6.62 -10.42 -6.68
C ARG A 133 -7.80 -11.20 -6.10
N ALA A 134 -8.87 -11.34 -6.87
CA ALA A 134 -10.08 -12.04 -6.43
C ALA A 134 -9.88 -13.55 -6.18
N ASP A 135 -8.84 -14.16 -6.73
CA ASP A 135 -8.45 -15.55 -6.45
C ASP A 135 -7.75 -15.73 -5.08
N GLN A 136 -7.31 -14.63 -4.44
CA GLN A 136 -6.60 -14.64 -3.16
C GLN A 136 -7.28 -13.83 -2.06
N PHE A 137 -8.09 -12.85 -2.42
CA PHE A 137 -8.82 -11.98 -1.51
C PHE A 137 -10.31 -11.98 -1.84
N GLN A 138 -11.12 -12.45 -0.91
CA GLN A 138 -12.57 -12.35 -0.99
C GLN A 138 -13.00 -10.99 -0.43
N TYR A 139 -13.33 -10.06 -1.32
CA TYR A 139 -13.89 -8.75 -0.94
C TYR A 139 -15.24 -8.93 -0.23
N LEU A 140 -15.46 -8.20 0.86
CA LEU A 140 -16.73 -8.19 1.61
C LEU A 140 -17.39 -6.81 1.61
N ASP A 141 -16.67 -5.77 2.05
CA ASP A 141 -17.14 -4.39 2.04
C ASP A 141 -15.98 -3.39 1.97
N SER A 142 -16.31 -2.11 1.77
CA SER A 142 -15.36 -1.01 1.79
C SER A 142 -16.04 0.30 2.17
N GLU A 143 -15.27 1.26 2.64
CA GLU A 143 -15.73 2.57 3.10
C GLU A 143 -14.72 3.66 2.72
N SER A 144 -15.22 4.81 2.25
CA SER A 144 -14.47 6.06 2.17
C SER A 144 -14.63 6.79 3.50
N ILE A 145 -13.54 6.87 4.27
CA ILE A 145 -13.53 7.48 5.60
C ILE A 145 -13.11 8.94 5.46
N PRO A 146 -14.02 9.90 5.71
CA PRO A 146 -13.72 11.32 5.55
C PRO A 146 -12.74 11.81 6.61
N PHE A 147 -11.92 12.81 6.24
CA PHE A 147 -11.11 13.56 7.18
C PHE A 147 -12.03 14.44 8.06
N SER A 148 -12.29 14.00 9.28
CA SER A 148 -13.17 14.68 10.23
C SER A 148 -12.40 15.19 11.43
N PHE A 149 -12.67 16.45 11.82
CA PHE A 149 -12.13 17.07 13.03
C PHE A 149 -13.00 16.79 14.27
N GLU A 150 -14.15 16.16 14.09
CA GLU A 150 -15.09 15.87 15.18
C GLU A 150 -14.52 14.81 16.13
N GLY A 151 -14.51 15.13 17.43
CA GLY A 151 -14.06 14.23 18.48
C GLY A 151 -12.56 13.88 18.41
N THR A 152 -11.74 14.65 17.69
CA THR A 152 -10.29 14.48 17.67
C THR A 152 -9.67 14.88 18.99
N GLN A 153 -8.61 14.16 19.38
CA GLN A 153 -7.73 14.52 20.50
C GLN A 153 -6.44 15.20 20.02
N VAL A 154 -6.22 15.24 18.70
CA VAL A 154 -5.08 15.95 18.11
C VAL A 154 -5.27 17.45 18.28
N PRO A 155 -4.27 18.18 18.80
CA PRO A 155 -4.29 19.63 18.82
C PRO A 155 -4.22 20.19 17.39
N ILE A 156 -5.36 20.62 16.85
CA ILE A 156 -5.47 21.16 15.49
C ILE A 156 -5.18 22.66 15.51
N THR A 157 -4.31 23.11 14.60
CA THR A 157 -3.92 24.52 14.46
C THR A 157 -4.85 25.33 13.59
N LEU A 158 -5.66 24.68 12.73
CA LEU A 158 -6.67 25.33 11.90
C LEU A 158 -7.80 25.93 12.74
N THR A 159 -8.22 27.14 12.42
CA THR A 159 -9.45 27.74 12.95
C THR A 159 -10.67 26.91 12.54
N LYS A 160 -11.81 27.12 13.20
CA LYS A 160 -13.05 26.41 12.85
C LYS A 160 -13.48 26.67 11.41
N GLU A 161 -13.34 27.92 10.95
CA GLU A 161 -13.65 28.28 9.56
C GLU A 161 -12.73 27.54 8.57
N GLU A 162 -11.40 27.48 8.84
CA GLU A 162 -10.45 26.74 8.00
C GLU A 162 -10.77 25.24 7.98
N GLN A 163 -11.20 24.65 9.10
CA GLN A 163 -11.63 23.25 9.17
C GLN A 163 -12.85 22.99 8.28
N ASP A 164 -13.84 23.90 8.27
CA ASP A 164 -15.06 23.75 7.47
C ASP A 164 -14.77 23.79 5.95
N TYR A 165 -13.70 24.48 5.53
CA TYR A 165 -13.23 24.56 4.14
C TYR A 165 -12.10 23.59 3.79
N PHE A 166 -11.54 22.88 4.77
CA PHE A 166 -10.46 21.93 4.53
C PHE A 166 -10.96 20.76 3.68
N ARG A 167 -10.22 20.46 2.61
CA ARG A 167 -10.49 19.34 1.73
C ARG A 167 -9.19 18.62 1.44
N THR A 168 -9.18 17.32 1.63
CA THR A 168 -8.05 16.42 1.33
C THR A 168 -8.61 15.05 0.95
N ARG A 169 -7.76 14.10 0.63
CA ARG A 169 -8.15 12.73 0.30
C ARG A 169 -8.79 12.06 1.49
N ASP A 170 -9.86 11.35 1.26
CA ASP A 170 -10.43 10.43 2.23
C ASP A 170 -9.50 9.22 2.40
N ILE A 171 -9.66 8.51 3.52
CA ILE A 171 -8.94 7.26 3.77
C ILE A 171 -9.81 6.11 3.26
N LEU A 172 -9.29 5.29 2.36
CA LEU A 172 -10.00 4.11 1.87
C LEU A 172 -9.82 2.95 2.86
N MET A 173 -10.93 2.39 3.36
CA MET A 173 -10.91 1.11 4.08
C MET A 173 -11.51 0.02 3.21
N VAL A 174 -10.85 -1.15 3.14
CA VAL A 174 -11.34 -2.34 2.43
C VAL A 174 -11.28 -3.54 3.36
N HIS A 175 -12.40 -4.22 3.53
CA HIS A 175 -12.54 -5.41 4.38
C HIS A 175 -12.81 -6.65 3.54
N GLY A 176 -12.19 -7.76 3.91
CA GLY A 176 -12.37 -9.04 3.25
C GLY A 176 -11.61 -10.18 3.89
N LEU A 177 -11.51 -11.30 3.16
CA LEU A 177 -10.86 -12.51 3.66
C LEU A 177 -9.65 -12.90 2.80
N ILE A 178 -8.53 -13.22 3.46
CA ILE A 178 -7.41 -13.97 2.85
C ILE A 178 -7.33 -15.32 3.55
N ALA A 179 -7.41 -16.41 2.79
CA ALA A 179 -7.40 -17.78 3.31
C ALA A 179 -8.42 -18.01 4.46
N GLY A 180 -9.57 -17.34 4.39
CA GLY A 180 -10.66 -17.44 5.38
C GLY A 180 -10.47 -16.59 6.65
N GLU A 181 -9.39 -15.80 6.74
CA GLU A 181 -9.12 -14.92 7.87
C GLU A 181 -9.49 -13.47 7.53
N HIS A 182 -10.13 -12.75 8.47
CA HIS A 182 -10.57 -11.36 8.28
C HIS A 182 -9.38 -10.39 8.23
N PHE A 183 -9.41 -9.51 7.21
CA PHE A 183 -8.46 -8.41 7.04
C PHE A 183 -9.19 -7.09 6.81
N ALA A 184 -8.67 -6.01 7.37
CA ALA A 184 -9.01 -4.64 7.00
C ALA A 184 -7.75 -3.93 6.49
N PHE A 185 -7.81 -3.40 5.27
CA PHE A 185 -6.76 -2.63 4.64
C PHE A 185 -7.16 -1.17 4.62
N TYR A 186 -6.28 -0.29 5.09
CA TYR A 186 -6.44 1.16 5.02
C TYR A 186 -5.44 1.69 4.01
N VAL A 187 -5.91 2.45 3.03
CA VAL A 187 -5.04 3.17 2.08
C VAL A 187 -5.20 4.66 2.33
N ALA A 188 -4.09 5.33 2.63
CA ALA A 188 -4.06 6.74 2.94
C ALA A 188 -3.05 7.50 2.06
N HIS A 189 -3.36 8.76 1.75
CA HIS A 189 -2.38 9.73 1.27
C HIS A 189 -2.56 11.01 2.10
N LEU A 190 -1.77 11.12 3.16
CA LEU A 190 -1.91 12.18 4.15
C LEU A 190 -1.46 13.54 3.61
N PRO A 191 -1.87 14.65 4.24
CA PRO A 191 -1.49 15.99 3.80
C PRO A 191 0.02 16.20 3.69
N SER A 192 0.45 16.80 2.58
CA SER A 192 1.85 17.04 2.25
C SER A 192 2.56 17.96 3.26
N ARG A 193 3.89 17.82 3.35
CA ARG A 193 4.78 18.70 4.17
C ARG A 193 5.12 20.03 3.49
N ILE A 194 4.49 20.39 2.37
CA ILE A 194 4.77 21.64 1.65
C ILE A 194 4.64 22.84 2.61
N GLY A 195 5.67 23.67 2.64
CA GLY A 195 5.72 24.82 3.55
C GLY A 195 5.97 24.47 5.02
N GLY A 196 6.33 23.22 5.37
CA GLY A 196 6.58 22.79 6.73
C GLY A 196 5.33 22.68 7.59
N LYS A 197 4.13 22.62 6.97
CA LYS A 197 2.82 22.62 7.63
C LYS A 197 2.20 21.22 7.67
N GLY A 198 1.07 21.09 8.34
CA GLY A 198 0.18 19.93 8.28
C GLY A 198 0.60 18.75 9.16
N ALA A 199 1.52 18.91 10.10
CA ALA A 199 1.89 17.85 11.04
C ALA A 199 0.69 17.40 11.91
N ASP A 200 -0.13 18.34 12.35
CA ASP A 200 -1.38 18.11 13.06
C ASP A 200 -2.42 17.39 12.19
N LEU A 201 -2.51 17.75 10.92
CA LEU A 201 -3.44 17.10 9.98
C LEU A 201 -2.99 15.65 9.67
N ARG A 202 -1.68 15.39 9.53
CA ARG A 202 -1.18 14.02 9.40
C ARG A 202 -1.41 13.21 10.68
N SER A 203 -1.22 13.84 11.84
CA SER A 203 -1.56 13.26 13.15
C SER A 203 -3.04 12.90 13.25
N LEU A 204 -3.92 13.77 12.75
CA LEU A 204 -5.37 13.48 12.65
C LEU A 204 -5.63 12.26 11.76
N GLY A 205 -4.95 12.14 10.63
CA GLY A 205 -5.04 10.94 9.78
C GLY A 205 -4.65 9.66 10.52
N GLY A 206 -3.56 9.68 11.29
CA GLY A 206 -3.15 8.57 12.14
C GLY A 206 -4.21 8.21 13.19
N GLU A 207 -4.78 9.22 13.86
CA GLU A 207 -5.86 9.02 14.85
C GLU A 207 -7.12 8.44 14.21
N ILE A 208 -7.53 8.91 13.04
CA ILE A 208 -8.72 8.40 12.32
C ILE A 208 -8.52 6.92 12.00
N MET A 209 -7.40 6.54 11.41
CA MET A 209 -7.11 5.13 11.09
C MET A 209 -7.09 4.24 12.33
N ARG A 210 -6.48 4.70 13.41
CA ARG A 210 -6.46 3.98 14.69
C ARG A 210 -7.87 3.76 15.23
N LYS A 211 -8.64 4.84 15.42
CA LYS A 211 -10.00 4.77 15.97
C LYS A 211 -10.93 3.89 15.13
N HIS A 212 -10.79 3.97 13.79
CA HIS A 212 -11.59 3.14 12.90
C HIS A 212 -11.18 1.66 12.99
N SER A 213 -9.88 1.36 13.06
CA SER A 213 -9.38 0.00 13.22
C SER A 213 -9.84 -0.64 14.53
N GLU A 214 -9.93 0.13 15.61
CA GLU A 214 -10.48 -0.32 16.90
C GLU A 214 -11.97 -0.71 16.78
N LYS A 215 -12.77 0.05 16.01
CA LYS A 215 -14.17 -0.32 15.72
C LYS A 215 -14.25 -1.60 14.91
N MET A 216 -13.38 -1.77 13.90
CA MET A 216 -13.30 -3.01 13.12
C MET A 216 -12.92 -4.21 14.00
N ALA A 217 -11.97 -4.03 14.94
CA ALA A 217 -11.57 -5.10 15.87
C ALA A 217 -12.68 -5.48 16.87
N GLN A 218 -13.54 -4.54 17.23
CA GLN A 218 -14.76 -4.85 18.04
C GLN A 218 -15.79 -5.63 17.24
N LYS A 219 -15.99 -5.29 15.96
CA LYS A 219 -16.95 -5.95 15.07
C LYS A 219 -16.47 -7.34 14.65
N TYR A 220 -15.18 -7.51 14.42
CA TYR A 220 -14.54 -8.73 13.95
C TYR A 220 -13.34 -9.09 14.85
N PRO A 221 -13.57 -9.75 15.99
CA PRO A 221 -12.50 -10.12 16.91
C PRO A 221 -11.38 -10.93 16.22
N GLY A 222 -10.14 -10.49 16.38
CA GLY A 222 -8.98 -11.11 15.73
C GLY A 222 -8.72 -10.67 14.29
N ILE A 223 -9.47 -9.70 13.77
CA ILE A 223 -9.21 -9.11 12.45
C ILE A 223 -7.76 -8.62 12.35
N LYS A 224 -7.14 -8.89 11.22
CA LYS A 224 -5.81 -8.43 10.89
C LYS A 224 -5.90 -7.10 10.14
N VAL A 225 -5.28 -6.07 10.68
CA VAL A 225 -5.30 -4.73 10.09
C VAL A 225 -3.96 -4.44 9.44
N VAL A 226 -3.99 -3.85 8.26
CA VAL A 226 -2.82 -3.30 7.58
C VAL A 226 -3.13 -1.88 7.14
N VAL A 227 -2.38 -0.91 7.68
CA VAL A 227 -2.41 0.48 7.25
C VAL A 227 -1.30 0.68 6.24
N MET A 228 -1.62 1.23 5.06
CA MET A 228 -0.63 1.51 4.03
C MET A 228 -0.89 2.86 3.37
N GLY A 229 0.15 3.47 2.84
CA GLY A 229 -0.01 4.74 2.15
C GLY A 229 1.27 5.55 2.04
N ASP A 230 1.12 6.68 1.35
CA ASP A 230 2.03 7.83 1.46
C ASP A 230 1.60 8.65 2.68
N MET A 231 2.29 8.42 3.78
CA MET A 231 1.98 9.08 5.06
C MET A 231 2.47 10.54 5.09
N ASN A 232 3.27 10.96 4.10
CA ASN A 232 3.95 12.26 4.08
C ASN A 232 4.70 12.56 5.39
N ASP A 233 4.92 11.55 6.21
CA ASP A 233 5.69 11.54 7.45
C ASP A 233 6.54 10.27 7.51
N ASP A 234 7.67 10.39 8.19
CA ASP A 234 8.56 9.27 8.46
C ASP A 234 8.01 8.37 9.59
N PRO A 235 8.44 7.10 9.71
CA PRO A 235 7.93 6.17 10.72
C PRO A 235 7.96 6.67 12.17
N GLN A 236 8.94 7.53 12.53
CA GLN A 236 9.09 8.08 13.87
C GLN A 236 8.27 9.34 14.14
N ASP A 237 7.65 9.93 13.11
CA ASP A 237 6.85 11.14 13.28
C ASP A 237 5.56 10.84 14.07
N ASP A 238 5.04 11.84 14.76
CA ASP A 238 3.92 11.71 15.70
C ASP A 238 2.67 11.07 15.05
N SER A 239 2.43 11.33 13.78
CA SER A 239 1.29 10.75 13.05
C SER A 239 1.29 9.21 13.08
N MET A 240 2.48 8.60 12.93
CA MET A 240 2.65 7.14 12.92
C MET A 240 2.96 6.60 14.30
N ALA A 241 3.97 7.19 14.99
CA ALA A 241 4.45 6.67 16.25
C ALA A 241 3.45 6.85 17.40
N LYS A 242 2.82 8.03 17.49
CA LYS A 242 1.92 8.38 18.60
C LYS A 242 0.46 8.16 18.24
N TRP A 243 0.00 8.72 17.13
CA TRP A 243 -1.43 8.79 16.84
C TRP A 243 -1.97 7.51 16.19
N LEU A 244 -1.23 6.88 15.29
CA LEU A 244 -1.53 5.52 14.85
C LEU A 244 -1.10 4.49 15.92
N GLY A 245 -0.02 4.74 16.66
CA GLY A 245 0.52 3.85 17.69
C GLY A 245 1.38 2.73 17.10
N ALA A 246 2.13 3.04 16.05
CA ALA A 246 3.06 2.11 15.44
C ALA A 246 4.44 2.19 16.10
N VAL A 247 4.99 1.05 16.53
CA VAL A 247 6.29 0.98 17.20
C VAL A 247 7.38 0.45 16.26
N ARG A 248 8.65 0.73 16.62
CA ARG A 248 9.82 0.30 15.86
C ARG A 248 10.14 -1.18 16.06
N ASP A 249 10.12 -1.62 17.30
CA ASP A 249 10.59 -2.96 17.67
C ASP A 249 9.38 -3.91 17.72
N ILE A 250 9.51 -5.05 17.05
CA ILE A 250 8.39 -6.00 16.88
C ILE A 250 7.93 -6.58 18.22
N ASP A 251 8.84 -6.74 19.17
CA ASP A 251 8.54 -7.28 20.50
C ASP A 251 7.79 -6.27 21.41
N ASP A 252 7.82 -4.99 21.05
CA ASP A 252 7.14 -3.90 21.78
C ASP A 252 5.70 -3.68 21.35
N VAL A 253 5.22 -4.44 20.33
CA VAL A 253 3.86 -4.28 19.83
C VAL A 253 2.84 -4.76 20.86
N SER A 254 2.16 -3.81 21.48
CA SER A 254 1.11 -4.09 22.46
C SER A 254 -0.20 -4.47 21.78
N LYS A 255 -1.12 -5.07 22.55
CA LYS A 255 -2.46 -5.43 22.08
C LYS A 255 -3.17 -4.22 21.46
N GLY A 256 -3.65 -4.38 20.23
CA GLY A 256 -4.30 -3.34 19.43
C GLY A 256 -3.34 -2.28 18.86
N GLY A 257 -2.03 -2.44 19.05
CA GLY A 257 -1.00 -1.60 18.46
C GLY A 257 -0.58 -2.06 17.07
N PHE A 258 0.42 -1.37 16.54
CA PHE A 258 0.96 -1.60 15.20
C PHE A 258 2.47 -1.72 15.23
N TYR A 259 3.02 -2.46 14.26
CA TYR A 259 4.46 -2.56 14.00
C TYR A 259 4.81 -1.81 12.73
N ASN A 260 5.81 -0.92 12.78
CA ASN A 260 6.30 -0.24 11.58
C ASN A 260 7.59 -0.89 11.06
N PRO A 261 7.52 -1.80 10.08
CA PRO A 261 8.69 -2.53 9.57
C PRO A 261 9.68 -1.64 8.81
N PHE A 262 9.32 -0.39 8.53
CA PHE A 262 10.14 0.58 7.79
C PHE A 262 10.97 1.48 8.71
N TRP A 263 10.66 1.53 10.00
CA TRP A 263 11.34 2.43 10.93
C TRP A 263 12.85 2.13 11.03
N GLN A 264 13.22 0.86 11.25
CA GLN A 264 14.63 0.49 11.29
C GLN A 264 15.32 0.68 9.94
N MET A 265 14.59 0.46 8.83
CA MET A 265 15.14 0.68 7.49
C MET A 265 15.51 2.15 7.26
N LEU A 266 14.68 3.09 7.72
CA LEU A 266 15.01 4.53 7.63
C LEU A 266 16.26 4.87 8.46
N GLN A 267 16.39 4.34 9.67
CA GLN A 267 17.58 4.53 10.51
C GLN A 267 18.85 3.96 9.86
N ASP A 268 18.71 2.90 9.07
CA ASP A 268 19.80 2.30 8.30
C ASP A 268 20.05 3.03 6.96
N GLY A 269 19.42 4.18 6.73
CA GLY A 269 19.63 5.06 5.56
C GLY A 269 18.85 4.67 4.31
N TYR A 270 17.83 3.82 4.42
CA TYR A 270 16.92 3.51 3.31
C TYR A 270 15.73 4.47 3.31
N GLY A 271 15.15 4.72 2.12
CA GLY A 271 13.96 5.54 1.96
C GLY A 271 13.22 5.21 0.67
N SER A 272 11.98 5.66 0.59
CA SER A 272 11.13 5.54 -0.59
C SER A 272 11.10 6.79 -1.46
N LEU A 273 11.41 7.95 -0.88
CA LEU A 273 11.43 9.26 -1.53
C LEU A 273 12.73 10.00 -1.22
N GLY A 274 13.31 10.68 -2.21
CA GLY A 274 14.47 11.57 -2.03
C GLY A 274 14.04 13.04 -2.03
N TYR A 275 14.34 13.77 -0.95
CA TYR A 275 14.05 15.18 -0.85
C TYR A 275 15.22 15.95 -0.20
N ARG A 276 15.75 17.00 -0.91
CA ARG A 276 16.86 17.84 -0.43
C ARG A 276 18.05 17.04 0.10
N ASP A 277 18.49 16.04 -0.68
CA ASP A 277 19.61 15.13 -0.38
C ASP A 277 19.40 14.22 0.86
N VAL A 278 18.16 14.12 1.33
CA VAL A 278 17.77 13.19 2.41
C VAL A 278 16.79 12.17 1.85
N TRP A 279 16.96 10.91 2.23
CA TRP A 279 15.98 9.86 2.01
C TRP A 279 14.93 9.91 3.11
N CYS A 280 13.66 10.07 2.70
CA CYS A 280 12.48 9.95 3.56
C CYS A 280 11.78 8.62 3.29
N LEU A 281 11.01 8.13 4.26
CA LEU A 281 10.29 6.87 4.12
C LEU A 281 8.81 7.09 4.40
N TYR A 282 8.13 7.76 3.47
CA TYR A 282 6.72 8.12 3.58
C TYR A 282 5.79 7.01 3.14
N ASP A 283 6.26 6.13 2.25
CA ASP A 283 5.49 4.99 1.73
C ASP A 283 5.64 3.81 2.68
N GLN A 284 4.58 3.53 3.45
CA GLN A 284 4.64 2.57 4.54
C GLN A 284 3.54 1.53 4.43
N VAL A 285 3.79 0.31 4.90
CA VAL A 285 2.82 -0.79 5.04
C VAL A 285 2.96 -1.33 6.47
N ILE A 286 2.01 -1.01 7.32
CA ILE A 286 2.08 -1.09 8.77
C ILE A 286 1.08 -2.13 9.29
N PRO A 287 1.51 -3.35 9.67
CA PRO A 287 0.64 -4.41 10.18
C PRO A 287 0.30 -4.21 11.66
N SER A 288 -0.92 -4.65 12.04
CA SER A 288 -1.39 -4.70 13.43
C SER A 288 -0.77 -5.85 14.23
N GLU A 289 -0.88 -5.75 15.54
CA GLU A 289 -0.48 -6.79 16.52
C GLU A 289 -1.04 -8.17 16.15
N THR A 290 -2.31 -8.27 15.75
CA THR A 290 -2.96 -9.52 15.37
C THR A 290 -2.33 -10.22 14.16
N LEU A 291 -1.58 -9.49 13.31
CA LEU A 291 -0.81 -10.05 12.21
C LEU A 291 0.64 -10.34 12.62
N VAL A 292 1.20 -9.54 13.50
CA VAL A 292 2.60 -9.65 13.99
C VAL A 292 2.73 -10.82 14.96
N HIS A 293 1.87 -10.87 15.97
CA HIS A 293 1.84 -11.92 17.00
C HIS A 293 0.74 -12.97 16.74
N ALA A 294 0.47 -13.23 15.46
CA ALA A 294 -0.56 -14.17 15.03
C ALA A 294 -0.30 -15.58 15.57
N PRO A 295 -1.35 -16.31 16.03
CA PRO A 295 -1.23 -17.70 16.46
C PRO A 295 -0.63 -18.61 15.38
N GLU A 296 0.02 -19.69 15.82
CA GLU A 296 0.54 -20.71 14.92
C GLU A 296 -0.58 -21.28 14.02
N GLY A 297 -0.27 -21.52 12.75
CA GLY A 297 -1.23 -22.01 11.76
C GLY A 297 -2.13 -20.95 11.14
N THR A 298 -2.03 -19.69 11.59
CA THR A 298 -2.70 -18.55 10.97
C THR A 298 -1.74 -17.68 10.16
N LEU A 299 -2.28 -16.78 9.31
CA LEU A 299 -1.48 -15.85 8.53
C LEU A 299 -0.76 -14.86 9.46
N ARG A 300 0.55 -14.72 9.26
CA ARG A 300 1.41 -13.81 10.03
C ARG A 300 2.45 -13.13 9.16
N LEU A 301 2.97 -12.03 9.65
CA LEU A 301 4.06 -11.28 9.03
C LEU A 301 5.31 -12.17 8.88
N GLN A 302 5.94 -12.12 7.69
CA GLN A 302 7.15 -12.88 7.38
C GLN A 302 8.37 -11.97 7.34
N GLN A 303 9.48 -12.44 7.91
CA GLN A 303 10.76 -11.80 7.74
C GLN A 303 11.26 -11.98 6.31
N VAL A 304 11.64 -10.89 5.65
CA VAL A 304 12.00 -10.88 4.22
C VAL A 304 13.50 -10.78 3.96
N SER A 305 14.30 -10.53 4.99
CA SER A 305 15.75 -10.41 4.85
C SER A 305 16.53 -11.05 5.98
N LYS A 306 17.78 -11.44 5.70
CA LYS A 306 18.71 -11.92 6.73
C LYS A 306 19.13 -10.85 7.75
N LYS A 307 18.89 -9.58 7.44
CA LYS A 307 19.12 -8.44 8.34
C LYS A 307 17.98 -8.24 9.36
N GLY A 308 16.93 -9.04 9.32
CA GLY A 308 15.80 -8.94 10.24
C GLY A 308 14.66 -8.05 9.74
N TYR A 309 14.72 -7.51 8.51
CA TYR A 309 13.63 -6.68 8.00
C TYR A 309 12.40 -7.51 7.63
N TYR A 310 11.24 -6.92 7.88
CA TYR A 310 9.92 -7.43 7.52
C TYR A 310 9.26 -6.63 6.39
N GLY A 311 9.77 -5.43 6.11
CA GLY A 311 9.39 -4.59 4.99
C GLY A 311 10.39 -4.67 3.84
N VAL A 312 9.91 -4.34 2.63
CA VAL A 312 10.74 -4.19 1.44
C VAL A 312 10.47 -2.83 0.80
N ILE A 313 11.53 -2.10 0.49
CA ILE A 313 11.50 -0.96 -0.43
C ILE A 313 11.98 -1.49 -1.77
N PHE A 314 11.09 -1.56 -2.75
CA PHE A 314 11.41 -2.13 -4.04
C PHE A 314 12.15 -1.11 -4.91
N LYS A 315 13.40 -1.42 -5.22
CA LYS A 315 14.28 -0.55 -6.00
C LYS A 315 14.98 -1.34 -7.09
N ARG A 316 14.93 -0.84 -8.32
CA ARG A 316 15.66 -1.36 -9.47
C ARG A 316 16.46 -0.25 -10.15
N PRO A 317 17.57 -0.57 -10.85
CA PRO A 317 18.39 0.45 -11.51
C PRO A 317 17.61 1.35 -12.48
N PHE A 318 16.63 0.80 -13.21
CA PHE A 318 15.84 1.56 -14.18
C PHE A 318 14.88 2.58 -13.51
N MET A 319 14.50 2.35 -12.24
CA MET A 319 13.64 3.25 -11.46
C MET A 319 14.43 4.43 -10.86
N ILE A 320 15.73 4.51 -11.07
CA ILE A 320 16.61 5.47 -10.41
C ILE A 320 17.29 6.35 -11.46
N THR A 321 17.32 7.65 -11.21
CA THR A 321 18.02 8.63 -12.03
C THR A 321 19.52 8.34 -12.02
N GLN A 322 20.11 8.09 -13.19
CA GLN A 322 21.49 7.63 -13.32
C GLN A 322 22.50 8.77 -13.41
N LYS A 323 22.07 9.98 -13.81
CA LYS A 323 22.96 11.12 -14.09
C LYS A 323 22.31 12.45 -13.66
N GLY A 324 23.14 13.48 -13.52
CA GLY A 324 22.69 14.85 -13.23
C GLY A 324 22.46 15.12 -11.74
N PRO A 325 21.84 16.26 -11.39
CA PRO A 325 21.70 16.72 -10.00
C PRO A 325 20.80 15.82 -9.15
N TYR A 326 19.91 15.04 -9.78
CA TYR A 326 19.01 14.09 -9.10
C TYR A 326 19.52 12.64 -9.19
N LYS A 327 20.82 12.44 -9.44
CA LYS A 327 21.40 11.09 -9.46
C LYS A 327 21.09 10.36 -8.15
N ASN A 328 20.71 9.10 -8.25
CA ASN A 328 20.30 8.18 -7.18
C ASN A 328 18.87 8.43 -6.64
N TYR A 329 18.16 9.47 -7.05
CA TYR A 329 16.75 9.66 -6.71
C TYR A 329 15.85 8.80 -7.60
N PRO A 330 14.60 8.53 -7.18
CA PRO A 330 13.63 7.91 -8.05
C PRO A 330 13.49 8.66 -9.37
N PHE A 331 13.37 7.92 -10.46
CA PHE A 331 13.27 8.50 -11.81
C PHE A 331 11.81 8.84 -12.10
N ARG A 332 11.46 10.07 -11.81
CA ARG A 332 10.11 10.61 -11.82
C ARG A 332 9.57 10.96 -13.20
N THR A 333 8.26 11.15 -13.30
CA THR A 333 7.54 11.48 -14.54
C THR A 333 7.93 12.85 -15.07
N PHE A 334 8.00 13.87 -14.21
CA PHE A 334 8.37 15.24 -14.56
C PHE A 334 9.51 15.74 -13.69
N SER A 335 10.40 16.54 -14.29
CA SER A 335 11.44 17.27 -13.57
C SER A 335 11.55 18.67 -14.14
N ASN A 336 11.41 19.70 -13.29
CA ASN A 336 11.43 21.11 -13.69
C ASN A 336 10.50 21.43 -14.87
N GLY A 337 9.27 20.91 -14.84
CA GLY A 337 8.25 21.09 -15.88
C GLY A 337 8.50 20.33 -17.18
N LYS A 338 9.55 19.50 -17.25
CA LYS A 338 9.87 18.69 -18.42
C LYS A 338 9.44 17.25 -18.21
N PHE A 339 8.73 16.67 -19.18
CA PHE A 339 8.40 15.24 -19.19
C PHE A 339 9.66 14.39 -19.37
N MET A 340 9.98 13.57 -18.37
CA MET A 340 11.17 12.73 -18.31
C MET A 340 10.91 11.30 -18.78
N ASN A 341 9.66 10.92 -18.92
CA ASN A 341 9.24 9.54 -19.18
C ASN A 341 9.77 8.57 -18.12
N GLY A 342 9.80 9.01 -16.87
CA GLY A 342 10.19 8.20 -15.72
C GLY A 342 9.03 7.39 -15.17
N PHE A 343 9.19 6.93 -13.95
CA PHE A 343 8.22 6.05 -13.26
C PHE A 343 7.43 6.83 -12.22
N SER A 344 7.94 6.91 -11.00
CA SER A 344 7.39 7.71 -9.91
C SER A 344 8.53 8.35 -9.12
N ASP A 345 8.28 9.46 -8.43
CA ASP A 345 9.20 10.03 -7.44
C ASP A 345 9.21 9.28 -6.11
N HIS A 346 8.39 8.24 -6.00
CA HIS A 346 8.34 7.30 -4.91
C HIS A 346 8.78 5.90 -5.34
N LEU A 347 9.37 5.14 -4.42
CA LEU A 347 9.65 3.72 -4.56
C LEU A 347 8.54 2.91 -3.87
N PRO A 348 7.99 1.87 -4.51
CA PRO A 348 6.96 1.07 -3.89
C PRO A 348 7.50 0.26 -2.70
N THR A 349 6.62 0.02 -1.74
CA THR A 349 6.90 -0.74 -0.52
C THR A 349 5.94 -1.91 -0.37
N TYR A 350 6.38 -2.97 0.30
CA TYR A 350 5.51 -4.11 0.59
C TYR A 350 5.98 -4.93 1.78
N ILE A 351 5.06 -5.74 2.32
CA ILE A 351 5.31 -6.81 3.27
C ILE A 351 4.85 -8.14 2.68
N ILE A 352 5.33 -9.24 3.26
CA ILE A 352 4.89 -10.60 2.92
C ILE A 352 4.23 -11.21 4.15
N ILE A 353 3.09 -11.86 3.94
CA ILE A 353 2.40 -12.64 4.96
C ILE A 353 2.26 -14.09 4.51
N GLY A 354 2.24 -15.03 5.46
CA GLY A 354 2.10 -16.45 5.17
C GLY A 354 1.85 -17.27 6.44
N LYS A 355 1.52 -18.56 6.27
CA LYS A 355 1.36 -19.52 7.39
C LYS A 355 2.65 -20.23 7.73
#